data_8d9611b78fe8bd982bc3499c2b527aae
#
_entry.id   8d9611b78fe8bd982bc3499c2b527aae
#
_cell.length_a   1.000
_cell.length_b   1.000
_cell.length_c   1.000
_cell.angle_alpha   90.00
_cell.angle_beta   90.00
_cell.angle_gamma   90.00
#
_symmetry.space_group_name_H-M   'P 1'
#
loop_
_entity.id
_entity.type
_entity.pdbx_description
1 polymer ?
#
loop_
_entity_poly.entity_id
_entity_poly.type
_entity_poly.pdbx_seq_one_letter_code
_entity_poly.pdbx_strand_id
1 'polypeptide(L)'
;MEKREFKAESKRLLDIVINSIYTNREIFLRELISNASDAIDKVYYKTLGDSSLTFNKDDYYIKIIPNKEERTLTISDKGIGMTEKELDENLGVIAKSGSLQFKKENEIKDGFDIIGQFGVGFYSGFLVADKITVITKAFGADKAYKWESDGVDGYTISEAEKDSFGTYIILHLKANDEDENYDEFLEEYKLKSLIKKYSDFIRYPIKLDVTKSRVKEGTENEHEEYVEEETVNSMVPLWRRNKNELTDDDYNNFYVEKRFGFDKPLRHMHISVDGMISYNSILYIPENIPYDYYTKEYEKGLELYSNGVLIMEKCSELLPDYFGFVKGIVDSQDLSLNISREMLQHDRQLSRIAKNIKTKIKNELESMMKNDRESYEKFYKSFGRQLKYGVYDDFGMNKDELKDLLMFYSSKEKKMVSLAEYVERMAEDQKYIYYAVGESNERIEKMPQTEMVLDKGYEILYFTEDVDEFAIKMLMNYKEKEFKSVSSGDLGIESEEENKKENEENKGIFEAMKEALGEKISSVKASSRLKNYPVCLSSEGEVSIEMEKILSAMPNNQGVKAQKVLEVNTNHEVFNSLKDALENDKDKFNLYTKLLYNQALLVEGLSIEDPVDFTNDICKLMK
;
A
#
# COMPACT_ATOMS: atom_id res chain seq x y z
N MET A 1 -9.92 53.34 1.74
CA MET A 1 -10.78 52.23 2.24
C MET A 1 -10.20 51.77 3.55
N GLU A 2 -10.95 51.90 4.62
CA GLU A 2 -10.55 51.46 5.95
C GLU A 2 -10.71 49.94 6.03
N LYS A 3 -9.64 49.21 6.35
CA LYS A 3 -9.66 47.77 6.50
C LYS A 3 -10.37 47.41 7.81
N ARG A 4 -11.48 46.70 7.76
CA ARG A 4 -12.23 46.27 8.96
C ARG A 4 -11.84 44.87 9.31
N GLU A 5 -11.63 44.60 10.59
CA GLU A 5 -11.36 43.26 11.11
C GLU A 5 -12.66 42.46 11.27
N PHE A 6 -12.57 41.13 11.04
CA PHE A 6 -13.69 40.23 11.31
C PHE A 6 -13.89 40.10 12.83
N LYS A 7 -15.13 40.15 13.28
CA LYS A 7 -15.51 39.86 14.67
C LYS A 7 -15.85 38.37 14.78
N ALA A 8 -15.30 37.71 15.79
CA ALA A 8 -15.55 36.29 16.04
C ALA A 8 -16.54 36.10 17.19
N GLU A 9 -17.47 35.18 17.05
CA GLU A 9 -18.39 34.73 18.09
C GLU A 9 -17.74 33.56 18.82
N SER A 10 -17.09 33.79 19.95
CA SER A 10 -16.22 32.84 20.65
C SER A 10 -16.92 31.54 21.02
N LYS A 11 -18.19 31.59 21.47
CA LYS A 11 -19.00 30.40 21.79
C LYS A 11 -19.19 29.48 20.58
N ARG A 12 -19.51 30.06 19.42
CA ARG A 12 -19.74 29.30 18.19
C ARG A 12 -18.44 28.73 17.62
N LEU A 13 -17.32 29.45 17.77
CA LEU A 13 -16.02 28.94 17.39
C LEU A 13 -15.61 27.74 18.25
N LEU A 14 -15.81 27.82 19.57
CA LEU A 14 -15.52 26.72 20.47
C LEU A 14 -16.37 25.46 20.16
N ASP A 15 -17.65 25.65 19.88
CA ASP A 15 -18.55 24.58 19.46
C ASP A 15 -18.08 23.91 18.16
N ILE A 16 -17.65 24.71 17.17
CA ILE A 16 -17.06 24.19 15.92
C ILE A 16 -15.77 23.41 16.21
N VAL A 17 -14.90 23.91 17.07
CA VAL A 17 -13.65 23.24 17.46
C VAL A 17 -13.92 21.90 18.11
N ILE A 18 -14.88 21.85 19.05
CA ILE A 18 -15.22 20.62 19.78
C ILE A 18 -15.93 19.61 18.86
N ASN A 19 -16.94 20.04 18.09
CA ASN A 19 -17.87 19.12 17.43
C ASN A 19 -17.60 18.91 15.93
N SER A 20 -16.67 19.68 15.30
CA SER A 20 -16.48 19.60 13.84
C SER A 20 -15.03 19.42 13.40
N ILE A 21 -14.05 19.73 14.25
CA ILE A 21 -12.63 19.63 13.86
C ILE A 21 -12.12 18.20 14.01
N TYR A 22 -12.53 17.49 15.05
CA TYR A 22 -12.06 16.15 15.35
C TYR A 22 -13.11 15.10 14.98
N THR A 23 -12.71 14.12 14.19
CA THR A 23 -13.60 13.02 13.77
C THR A 23 -13.56 11.86 14.75
N ASN A 24 -12.46 11.70 15.50
CA ASN A 24 -12.27 10.65 16.48
C ASN A 24 -12.06 11.25 17.88
N ARG A 25 -12.89 10.81 18.84
CA ARG A 25 -12.80 11.28 20.23
C ARG A 25 -11.53 10.85 20.95
N GLU A 26 -10.98 9.70 20.61
CA GLU A 26 -9.75 9.17 21.23
C GLU A 26 -8.56 10.14 21.15
N ILE A 27 -8.61 11.08 20.20
CA ILE A 27 -7.54 12.06 19.96
C ILE A 27 -7.33 13.00 21.15
N PHE A 28 -8.33 13.19 22.04
CA PHE A 28 -8.17 14.05 23.21
C PHE A 28 -6.93 13.69 24.03
N LEU A 29 -6.67 12.41 24.23
CA LEU A 29 -5.54 11.95 25.04
C LEU A 29 -4.21 12.27 24.35
N ARG A 30 -4.13 12.07 23.02
CA ARG A 30 -2.97 12.45 22.20
C ARG A 30 -2.64 13.94 22.33
N GLU A 31 -3.64 14.79 22.19
CA GLU A 31 -3.45 16.25 22.25
C GLU A 31 -3.00 16.72 23.64
N LEU A 32 -3.61 16.19 24.72
CA LEU A 32 -3.24 16.56 26.08
C LEU A 32 -1.85 16.04 26.47
N ILE A 33 -1.48 14.83 26.07
CA ILE A 33 -0.12 14.28 26.25
C ILE A 33 0.90 15.11 25.47
N SER A 34 0.58 15.53 24.22
CA SER A 34 1.45 16.39 23.41
C SER A 34 1.68 17.73 24.08
N ASN A 35 0.64 18.35 24.64
CA ASN A 35 0.75 19.62 25.39
C ASN A 35 1.61 19.45 26.66
N ALA A 36 1.46 18.35 27.37
CA ALA A 36 2.28 18.02 28.54
C ALA A 36 3.77 17.84 28.16
N SER A 37 4.06 17.16 27.04
CA SER A 37 5.41 17.03 26.50
C SER A 37 6.02 18.39 26.16
N ASP A 38 5.29 19.25 25.45
CA ASP A 38 5.73 20.62 25.11
C ASP A 38 6.00 21.45 26.36
N ALA A 39 5.19 21.28 27.41
CA ALA A 39 5.39 21.99 28.68
C ALA A 39 6.68 21.57 29.40
N ILE A 40 7.07 20.29 29.33
CA ILE A 40 8.34 19.80 29.85
C ILE A 40 9.50 20.29 29.00
N ASP A 41 9.38 20.29 27.65
CA ASP A 41 10.40 20.82 26.74
C ASP A 41 10.73 22.30 27.03
N LYS A 42 9.75 23.11 27.43
CA LYS A 42 9.97 24.50 27.83
C LYS A 42 10.81 24.62 29.11
N VAL A 43 10.65 23.70 30.07
CA VAL A 43 11.54 23.64 31.25
C VAL A 43 12.95 23.28 30.83
N TYR A 44 13.11 22.23 30.01
CA TYR A 44 14.41 21.84 29.47
C TYR A 44 15.13 23.01 28.80
N TYR A 45 14.42 23.74 27.94
CA TYR A 45 14.99 24.91 27.26
C TYR A 45 15.44 26.02 28.25
N LYS A 46 14.64 26.32 29.30
CA LYS A 46 15.04 27.28 30.33
C LYS A 46 16.32 26.87 31.07
N THR A 47 16.49 25.56 31.33
CA THR A 47 17.69 25.07 32.01
C THR A 47 18.94 25.15 31.14
N LEU A 48 18.80 25.13 29.78
CA LEU A 48 19.95 25.34 28.88
C LEU A 48 20.49 26.78 28.95
N GLY A 49 19.62 27.75 29.27
CA GLY A 49 19.99 29.19 29.39
C GLY A 49 20.51 29.59 30.78
N ASP A 50 20.37 28.75 31.80
CA ASP A 50 20.74 29.03 33.18
C ASP A 50 21.57 27.92 33.81
N SER A 51 22.86 28.15 33.96
CA SER A 51 23.81 27.17 34.51
C SER A 51 23.56 26.84 36.01
N SER A 52 22.70 27.57 36.71
CA SER A 52 22.31 27.25 38.07
C SER A 52 21.22 26.17 38.18
N LEU A 53 20.57 25.87 37.05
CA LEU A 53 19.50 24.88 36.95
C LEU A 53 20.04 23.58 36.33
N THR A 54 19.61 22.46 36.87
CA THR A 54 19.94 21.13 36.33
C THR A 54 18.68 20.42 35.89
N PHE A 55 18.66 19.96 34.64
CA PHE A 55 17.59 19.11 34.13
C PHE A 55 17.99 17.65 34.28
N ASN A 56 17.42 16.98 35.28
CA ASN A 56 17.54 15.53 35.39
C ASN A 56 16.35 14.88 34.71
N LYS A 57 16.55 14.20 33.59
CA LYS A 57 15.49 13.63 32.75
C LYS A 57 14.55 12.70 33.51
N ASP A 58 15.04 11.97 34.50
CA ASP A 58 14.26 11.01 35.29
C ASP A 58 13.22 11.65 36.20
N ASP A 59 13.36 12.96 36.49
CA ASP A 59 12.42 13.70 37.31
C ASP A 59 11.19 14.21 36.51
N TYR A 60 11.26 14.13 35.17
CA TYR A 60 10.24 14.67 34.29
C TYR A 60 9.47 13.54 33.60
N TYR A 61 8.17 13.51 33.84
CA TYR A 61 7.26 12.51 33.29
C TYR A 61 5.84 13.05 33.19
N ILE A 62 5.01 12.36 32.40
CA ILE A 62 3.58 12.59 32.29
C ILE A 62 2.89 11.44 33.02
N LYS A 63 1.96 11.73 33.94
CA LYS A 63 1.21 10.67 34.65
C LYS A 63 -0.28 10.76 34.28
N ILE A 64 -0.85 9.63 33.92
CA ILE A 64 -2.26 9.46 33.62
C ILE A 64 -2.91 8.79 34.83
N ILE A 65 -3.95 9.41 35.41
CA ILE A 65 -4.57 8.98 36.67
C ILE A 65 -6.09 8.88 36.45
N PRO A 66 -6.61 7.66 36.17
CA PRO A 66 -8.05 7.44 36.14
C PRO A 66 -8.61 7.33 37.56
N ASN A 67 -9.79 7.90 37.80
CA ASN A 67 -10.56 7.75 39.03
C ASN A 67 -12.00 7.35 38.68
N LYS A 68 -12.32 6.07 38.89
CA LYS A 68 -13.64 5.50 38.54
C LYS A 68 -14.76 5.99 39.47
N GLU A 69 -14.45 6.27 40.73
CA GLU A 69 -15.46 6.72 41.70
C GLU A 69 -15.93 8.14 41.39
N GLU A 70 -15.02 9.03 41.10
CA GLU A 70 -15.32 10.42 40.75
C GLU A 70 -15.57 10.63 39.24
N ARG A 71 -15.43 9.58 38.43
CA ARG A 71 -15.49 9.60 36.98
C ARG A 71 -14.61 10.70 36.37
N THR A 72 -13.35 10.77 36.86
CA THR A 72 -12.37 11.75 36.39
C THR A 72 -11.15 11.06 35.79
N LEU A 73 -10.60 11.68 34.75
CA LEU A 73 -9.30 11.33 34.16
C LEU A 73 -8.35 12.52 34.32
N THR A 74 -7.25 12.35 35.03
CA THR A 74 -6.27 13.40 35.25
C THR A 74 -5.01 13.15 34.42
N ILE A 75 -4.60 14.14 33.66
CA ILE A 75 -3.31 14.20 32.97
C ILE A 75 -2.41 15.16 33.75
N SER A 76 -1.33 14.63 34.30
CA SER A 76 -0.38 15.38 35.14
C SER A 76 0.97 15.51 34.45
N ASP A 77 1.53 16.70 34.40
CA ASP A 77 2.88 16.97 33.94
C ASP A 77 3.73 17.73 34.97
N LYS A 78 5.03 17.59 34.85
CA LYS A 78 6.05 18.40 35.53
C LYS A 78 6.64 19.46 34.59
N GLY A 79 5.82 20.01 33.73
CA GLY A 79 6.20 21.05 32.78
C GLY A 79 6.32 22.44 33.41
N ILE A 80 6.46 23.45 32.57
CA ILE A 80 6.70 24.84 32.99
C ILE A 80 5.58 25.45 33.83
N GLY A 81 4.35 24.88 33.78
CA GLY A 81 3.17 25.41 34.42
C GLY A 81 2.76 26.80 33.87
N MET A 82 1.79 27.43 34.52
CA MET A 82 1.24 28.73 34.08
C MET A 82 0.95 29.65 35.27
N THR A 83 1.21 30.93 35.11
CA THR A 83 0.73 32.01 35.96
C THR A 83 -0.74 32.31 35.67
N GLU A 84 -1.40 33.11 36.51
CA GLU A 84 -2.79 33.56 36.29
C GLU A 84 -2.97 34.19 34.90
N LYS A 85 -2.05 35.09 34.53
CA LYS A 85 -2.05 35.75 33.24
C LYS A 85 -1.87 34.78 32.07
N GLU A 86 -0.97 33.83 32.21
CA GLU A 86 -0.74 32.80 31.18
C GLU A 86 -1.93 31.84 31.05
N LEU A 87 -2.65 31.54 32.13
CA LEU A 87 -3.92 30.80 32.08
C LEU A 87 -4.97 31.53 31.23
N ASP A 88 -5.16 32.82 31.48
CA ASP A 88 -6.09 33.68 30.74
C ASP A 88 -5.69 33.76 29.25
N GLU A 89 -4.39 33.94 28.98
CA GLU A 89 -3.88 34.09 27.62
C GLU A 89 -3.86 32.76 26.80
N ASN A 90 -3.56 31.63 27.44
CA ASN A 90 -3.37 30.34 26.74
C ASN A 90 -4.63 29.47 26.73
N LEU A 91 -5.47 29.55 27.78
CA LEU A 91 -6.71 28.78 27.88
C LEU A 91 -7.96 29.63 27.72
N GLY A 92 -7.85 30.95 27.83
CA GLY A 92 -8.96 31.88 27.62
C GLY A 92 -9.07 32.38 26.16
N VAL A 93 -8.06 32.14 25.31
CA VAL A 93 -8.03 32.58 23.91
C VAL A 93 -7.93 31.36 22.97
N ILE A 94 -9.00 31.13 22.21
CA ILE A 94 -9.07 30.01 21.24
C ILE A 94 -8.10 30.26 20.09
N ALA A 95 -7.39 29.22 19.62
CA ALA A 95 -6.40 29.23 18.54
C ALA A 95 -5.14 30.10 18.85
N LYS A 96 -4.82 30.31 20.10
CA LYS A 96 -3.54 30.88 20.55
C LYS A 96 -2.64 29.78 21.07
N SER A 97 -1.51 29.52 20.39
CA SER A 97 -0.54 28.51 20.84
C SER A 97 0.56 29.17 21.68
N GLY A 98 0.56 28.90 22.99
CA GLY A 98 1.62 29.32 23.90
C GLY A 98 2.97 28.66 23.60
N SER A 99 2.97 27.48 22.97
CA SER A 99 4.21 26.78 22.53
C SER A 99 4.82 27.45 21.32
N LEU A 100 4.00 27.84 20.34
CA LEU A 100 4.48 28.58 19.16
C LEU A 100 4.97 30.00 19.53
N GLN A 101 4.30 30.66 20.48
CA GLN A 101 4.72 31.96 21.00
C GLN A 101 6.07 31.86 21.71
N PHE A 102 6.25 30.84 22.57
CA PHE A 102 7.51 30.56 23.26
C PHE A 102 8.67 30.35 22.29
N LYS A 103 8.45 29.58 21.20
CA LYS A 103 9.45 29.36 20.14
C LYS A 103 9.89 30.67 19.48
N LYS A 104 8.93 31.55 19.18
CA LYS A 104 9.21 32.84 18.55
C LYS A 104 9.97 33.79 19.47
N GLU A 105 9.56 33.89 20.73
CA GLU A 105 10.16 34.80 21.72
C GLU A 105 11.59 34.44 22.10
N ASN A 106 11.94 33.17 22.03
CA ASN A 106 13.26 32.70 22.39
C ASN A 106 14.19 32.44 21.18
N GLU A 107 13.79 32.89 19.96
CA GLU A 107 14.55 32.72 18.71
C GLU A 107 15.10 31.29 18.53
N ILE A 108 14.30 30.27 18.93
CA ILE A 108 14.72 28.87 18.92
C ILE A 108 14.85 28.42 17.48
N LYS A 109 16.10 28.22 17.03
CA LYS A 109 16.44 27.64 15.73
C LYS A 109 16.28 26.11 15.78
N ASP A 110 16.29 25.49 14.59
CA ASP A 110 16.05 24.05 14.37
C ASP A 110 16.58 23.12 15.47
N GLY A 111 15.77 22.13 15.84
CA GLY A 111 16.09 21.10 16.85
C GLY A 111 15.17 21.09 18.08
N PHE A 112 14.25 22.06 18.21
CA PHE A 112 13.25 22.08 19.26
C PHE A 112 11.86 21.79 18.66
N ASP A 113 11.46 20.55 18.80
CA ASP A 113 10.26 20.00 18.15
C ASP A 113 9.02 20.29 19.00
N ILE A 114 8.36 21.42 18.75
CA ILE A 114 7.07 21.72 19.36
C ILE A 114 5.97 20.93 18.65
N ILE A 115 5.20 20.17 19.42
CA ILE A 115 4.07 19.37 18.90
C ILE A 115 2.82 20.25 18.79
N GLY A 116 2.46 21.03 19.82
CA GLY A 116 1.25 21.85 19.92
C GLY A 116 1.33 23.21 19.20
N GLN A 117 1.06 23.26 17.89
CA GLN A 117 1.22 24.48 17.08
C GLN A 117 -0.06 25.32 16.91
N PHE A 118 -1.25 24.72 17.02
CA PHE A 118 -2.51 25.36 16.61
C PHE A 118 -3.30 26.02 17.75
N GLY A 119 -2.99 25.72 19.03
CA GLY A 119 -3.69 26.28 20.17
C GLY A 119 -5.15 25.86 20.34
N VAL A 120 -5.52 24.72 19.77
CA VAL A 120 -6.87 24.14 19.87
C VAL A 120 -6.87 22.75 20.54
N GLY A 121 -5.73 22.07 20.62
CA GLY A 121 -5.61 20.70 21.14
C GLY A 121 -6.13 20.54 22.58
N PHE A 122 -5.98 21.56 23.42
CA PHE A 122 -6.52 21.55 24.79
C PHE A 122 -8.03 21.33 24.83
N TYR A 123 -8.77 21.98 23.94
CA TYR A 123 -10.24 21.92 23.92
C TYR A 123 -10.77 20.56 23.44
N SER A 124 -9.93 19.70 22.87
CA SER A 124 -10.30 18.32 22.57
C SER A 124 -10.73 17.52 23.81
N GLY A 125 -10.31 17.94 25.02
CA GLY A 125 -10.79 17.37 26.26
C GLY A 125 -12.30 17.42 26.41
N PHE A 126 -12.99 18.41 25.84
CA PHE A 126 -14.46 18.52 25.86
C PHE A 126 -15.15 17.51 24.92
N LEU A 127 -14.43 16.76 24.10
CA LEU A 127 -15.00 15.63 23.37
C LEU A 127 -15.50 14.55 24.34
N VAL A 128 -14.83 14.38 25.50
CA VAL A 128 -15.10 13.31 26.46
C VAL A 128 -15.52 13.83 27.86
N ALA A 129 -15.38 15.12 28.12
CA ALA A 129 -15.65 15.74 29.42
C ALA A 129 -16.72 16.83 29.33
N ASP A 130 -17.60 16.90 30.34
CA ASP A 130 -18.56 17.98 30.53
C ASP A 130 -17.93 19.20 31.21
N LYS A 131 -16.89 18.95 32.00
CA LYS A 131 -16.15 19.96 32.73
C LYS A 131 -14.66 19.64 32.72
N ILE A 132 -13.83 20.68 32.57
CA ILE A 132 -12.38 20.58 32.70
C ILE A 132 -11.91 21.49 33.82
N THR A 133 -11.11 20.92 34.73
CA THR A 133 -10.43 21.65 35.81
C THR A 133 -8.92 21.60 35.55
N VAL A 134 -8.26 22.76 35.51
CA VAL A 134 -6.80 22.85 35.37
C VAL A 134 -6.22 23.43 36.66
N ILE A 135 -5.30 22.72 37.31
CA ILE A 135 -4.56 23.21 38.50
C ILE A 135 -3.10 23.32 38.07
N THR A 136 -2.54 24.53 38.13
CA THR A 136 -1.19 24.78 37.61
C THR A 136 -0.39 25.72 38.52
N LYS A 137 0.92 25.45 38.56
CA LYS A 137 1.90 26.31 39.23
C LYS A 137 3.06 26.58 38.30
N ALA A 138 3.35 27.84 38.01
CA ALA A 138 4.44 28.18 37.10
C ALA A 138 5.81 27.86 37.73
N PHE A 139 6.75 27.49 36.90
CA PHE A 139 8.14 27.23 37.31
C PHE A 139 8.76 28.46 37.98
N GLY A 140 9.19 28.30 39.24
CA GLY A 140 9.74 29.38 40.04
C GLY A 140 8.73 30.32 40.71
N ALA A 141 7.41 30.05 40.59
CA ALA A 141 6.37 30.83 41.25
C ALA A 141 5.98 30.24 42.62
N ASP A 142 5.54 31.12 43.54
CA ASP A 142 5.06 30.73 44.86
C ASP A 142 3.59 30.28 44.83
N LYS A 143 2.77 30.92 43.99
CA LYS A 143 1.32 30.72 43.90
C LYS A 143 0.94 29.74 42.82
N ALA A 144 -0.09 28.94 43.10
CA ALA A 144 -0.77 28.08 42.13
C ALA A 144 -2.18 28.65 41.84
N TYR A 145 -2.71 28.29 40.67
CA TYR A 145 -4.02 28.76 40.21
C TYR A 145 -4.84 27.59 39.69
N LYS A 146 -6.16 27.74 39.81
CA LYS A 146 -7.16 26.81 39.30
C LYS A 146 -8.00 27.54 38.23
N TRP A 147 -8.07 26.95 37.05
CA TRP A 147 -8.97 27.32 35.96
C TRP A 147 -10.04 26.25 35.83
N GLU A 148 -11.30 26.65 35.66
CA GLU A 148 -12.42 25.71 35.46
C GLU A 148 -13.34 26.21 34.37
N SER A 149 -13.84 25.28 33.52
CA SER A 149 -14.82 25.56 32.47
C SER A 149 -15.69 24.35 32.20
N ASP A 150 -16.97 24.62 31.93
CA ASP A 150 -17.96 23.68 31.41
C ASP A 150 -18.11 23.79 29.88
N GLY A 151 -17.12 24.36 29.18
CA GLY A 151 -17.09 24.54 27.73
C GLY A 151 -17.55 25.92 27.29
N VAL A 152 -18.67 26.01 26.57
CA VAL A 152 -19.12 27.23 25.85
C VAL A 152 -19.54 28.41 26.76
N ASP A 153 -19.78 28.19 28.06
CA ASP A 153 -20.27 29.21 28.97
C ASP A 153 -19.19 30.10 29.61
N GLY A 154 -17.93 29.83 29.28
CA GLY A 154 -16.79 30.59 29.78
C GLY A 154 -15.95 29.81 30.79
N TYR A 155 -15.15 30.51 31.58
CA TYR A 155 -14.26 29.93 32.57
C TYR A 155 -14.11 30.82 33.79
N THR A 156 -13.60 30.22 34.87
CA THR A 156 -13.23 30.94 36.10
C THR A 156 -11.78 30.65 36.45
N ILE A 157 -11.09 31.64 37.06
CA ILE A 157 -9.75 31.47 37.62
C ILE A 157 -9.79 31.83 39.11
N SER A 158 -9.15 31.03 39.95
CA SER A 158 -9.02 31.23 41.39
C SER A 158 -7.65 30.77 41.87
N GLU A 159 -7.19 31.24 43.05
CA GLU A 159 -6.00 30.70 43.71
C GLU A 159 -6.25 29.25 44.13
N ALA A 160 -5.21 28.45 44.06
CA ALA A 160 -5.23 27.01 44.43
C ALA A 160 -3.93 26.63 45.16
N GLU A 161 -3.93 25.43 45.77
CA GLU A 161 -2.73 24.84 46.35
C GLU A 161 -2.15 23.80 45.43
N LYS A 162 -0.83 23.84 45.18
CA LYS A 162 -0.06 22.84 44.48
C LYS A 162 1.39 22.91 44.96
N ASP A 163 1.91 21.79 45.42
CA ASP A 163 3.23 21.70 46.07
C ASP A 163 4.36 21.97 45.07
N SER A 164 4.32 21.32 43.88
CA SER A 164 5.34 21.43 42.85
C SER A 164 4.84 22.19 41.63
N PHE A 165 5.75 22.74 40.83
CA PHE A 165 5.42 23.29 39.52
C PHE A 165 4.89 22.22 38.55
N GLY A 166 4.27 22.66 37.46
CA GLY A 166 3.63 21.80 36.46
C GLY A 166 2.11 21.92 36.47
N THR A 167 1.41 21.05 35.74
CA THR A 167 -0.02 21.16 35.52
C THR A 167 -0.75 19.86 35.77
N TYR A 168 -1.95 19.95 36.36
CA TYR A 168 -2.96 18.88 36.39
C TYR A 168 -4.12 19.32 35.51
N ILE A 169 -4.49 18.51 34.51
CA ILE A 169 -5.69 18.64 33.70
C ILE A 169 -6.65 17.54 34.13
N ILE A 170 -7.74 17.88 34.78
CA ILE A 170 -8.75 16.96 35.30
C ILE A 170 -9.97 17.05 34.40
N LEU A 171 -10.26 15.95 33.71
CA LEU A 171 -11.43 15.78 32.86
C LEU A 171 -12.54 15.11 33.68
N HIS A 172 -13.67 15.79 33.87
CA HIS A 172 -14.88 15.23 34.43
C HIS A 172 -15.68 14.62 33.27
N LEU A 173 -15.71 13.28 33.18
CA LEU A 173 -16.23 12.59 32.01
C LEU A 173 -17.74 12.75 31.87
N LYS A 174 -18.19 12.87 30.64
CA LYS A 174 -19.60 12.90 30.25
C LYS A 174 -20.34 11.66 30.75
N ALA A 175 -21.64 11.78 30.99
CA ALA A 175 -22.48 10.62 31.26
C ALA A 175 -22.50 9.68 30.04
N ASN A 176 -22.53 8.36 30.30
CA ASN A 176 -22.74 7.38 29.25
C ASN A 176 -24.17 7.53 28.70
N ASP A 177 -24.34 7.29 27.41
CA ASP A 177 -25.64 7.24 26.74
C ASP A 177 -25.80 5.92 25.94
N GLU A 178 -26.83 5.82 25.08
CA GLU A 178 -27.11 4.60 24.32
C GLU A 178 -26.03 4.31 23.26
N ASP A 179 -25.37 5.33 22.74
CA ASP A 179 -24.41 5.24 21.65
C ASP A 179 -22.96 5.30 22.15
N GLU A 180 -22.72 5.88 23.35
CA GLU A 180 -21.38 6.25 23.82
C GLU A 180 -21.10 5.82 25.27
N ASN A 181 -19.97 5.15 25.45
CA ASN A 181 -19.46 4.72 26.76
C ASN A 181 -18.19 5.45 27.14
N TYR A 182 -18.31 6.58 27.84
CA TYR A 182 -17.15 7.38 28.26
C TYR A 182 -16.34 6.72 29.39
N ASP A 183 -16.93 5.78 30.15
CA ASP A 183 -16.24 5.06 31.20
C ASP A 183 -15.10 4.18 30.66
N GLU A 184 -15.09 3.85 29.36
CA GLU A 184 -13.97 3.15 28.73
C GLU A 184 -12.64 3.89 28.88
N PHE A 185 -12.66 5.23 28.95
CA PHE A 185 -11.46 6.05 29.15
C PHE A 185 -10.95 6.06 30.60
N LEU A 186 -11.59 5.34 31.51
CA LEU A 186 -11.11 5.05 32.86
C LEU A 186 -10.52 3.65 32.97
N GLU A 187 -10.65 2.83 31.92
CA GLU A 187 -10.12 1.48 31.89
C GLU A 187 -8.63 1.45 31.52
N GLU A 188 -7.85 0.75 32.33
CA GLU A 188 -6.40 0.63 32.19
C GLU A 188 -5.99 0.16 30.77
N TYR A 189 -6.65 -0.90 30.28
CA TYR A 189 -6.34 -1.48 28.97
C TYR A 189 -6.59 -0.49 27.82
N LYS A 190 -7.66 0.32 27.90
CA LYS A 190 -8.00 1.32 26.91
C LYS A 190 -6.97 2.45 26.91
N LEU A 191 -6.61 2.96 28.09
CA LEU A 191 -5.59 4.01 28.21
C LEU A 191 -4.22 3.53 27.69
N LYS A 192 -3.80 2.31 28.04
CA LYS A 192 -2.57 1.72 27.48
C LYS A 192 -2.62 1.62 25.95
N SER A 193 -3.74 1.14 25.43
CA SER A 193 -3.93 1.02 23.97
C SER A 193 -3.82 2.37 23.27
N LEU A 194 -4.46 3.42 23.80
CA LEU A 194 -4.43 4.76 23.23
C LEU A 194 -3.03 5.39 23.32
N ILE A 195 -2.34 5.23 24.45
CA ILE A 195 -0.96 5.71 24.62
C ILE A 195 -0.03 5.02 23.62
N LYS A 196 -0.10 3.69 23.50
CA LYS A 196 0.68 2.92 22.55
C LYS A 196 0.38 3.32 21.11
N LYS A 197 -0.88 3.55 20.77
CA LYS A 197 -1.31 3.93 19.43
C LYS A 197 -0.81 5.31 19.01
N TYR A 198 -1.04 6.34 19.82
CA TYR A 198 -0.87 7.73 19.42
C TYR A 198 0.37 8.41 20.00
N SER A 199 0.89 7.98 21.14
CA SER A 199 1.89 8.68 21.94
C SER A 199 3.07 7.80 22.37
N ASP A 200 3.23 6.62 21.75
CA ASP A 200 4.28 5.64 22.15
C ASP A 200 5.70 6.23 22.09
N PHE A 201 5.94 7.15 21.19
CA PHE A 201 7.26 7.74 20.94
C PHE A 201 7.42 9.17 21.45
N ILE A 202 6.52 9.59 22.35
CA ILE A 202 6.73 10.81 23.13
C ILE A 202 7.98 10.64 23.98
N ARG A 203 8.86 11.65 23.97
CA ARG A 203 10.24 11.58 24.53
C ARG A 203 10.33 11.48 26.05
N TYR A 204 9.22 11.68 26.75
CA TYR A 204 9.12 11.58 28.20
C TYR A 204 8.34 10.35 28.64
N PRO A 205 8.68 9.73 29.81
CA PRO A 205 7.93 8.61 30.32
C PRO A 205 6.45 8.97 30.53
N ILE A 206 5.54 8.17 30.01
CA ILE A 206 4.11 8.25 30.30
C ILE A 206 3.81 7.13 31.30
N LYS A 207 3.45 7.53 32.52
CA LYS A 207 3.24 6.62 33.66
C LYS A 207 1.77 6.40 33.91
N LEU A 208 1.43 5.15 34.21
CA LEU A 208 0.10 4.70 34.56
C LEU A 208 0.20 3.71 35.72
N ASP A 209 -0.69 3.84 36.72
CA ASP A 209 -0.81 2.86 37.76
C ASP A 209 -1.58 1.64 37.24
N VAL A 210 -0.94 0.47 37.28
CA VAL A 210 -1.38 -0.77 36.64
C VAL A 210 -1.66 -1.82 37.71
N THR A 211 -2.83 -2.47 37.64
CA THR A 211 -3.17 -3.60 38.51
C THR A 211 -2.50 -4.87 37.98
N LYS A 212 -1.60 -5.44 38.79
CA LYS A 212 -0.94 -6.71 38.50
C LYS A 212 -1.39 -7.76 39.51
N SER A 213 -1.33 -9.02 39.08
CA SER A 213 -1.63 -10.18 39.95
C SER A 213 -0.35 -10.99 40.19
N ARG A 214 -0.10 -11.37 41.44
CA ARG A 214 0.98 -12.29 41.81
C ARG A 214 0.47 -13.38 42.72
N VAL A 215 1.18 -14.50 42.75
CA VAL A 215 0.86 -15.56 43.72
C VAL A 215 1.15 -15.04 45.10
N LYS A 216 0.17 -15.15 46.01
CA LYS A 216 0.27 -14.70 47.39
C LYS A 216 1.33 -15.51 48.14
N GLU A 217 2.21 -14.80 48.84
CA GLU A 217 3.35 -15.42 49.53
C GLU A 217 2.86 -16.48 50.55
N GLY A 218 3.37 -17.71 50.43
CA GLY A 218 2.99 -18.84 51.28
C GLY A 218 1.80 -19.67 50.79
N THR A 219 1.25 -19.42 49.61
CA THR A 219 0.17 -20.21 48.98
C THR A 219 0.59 -20.70 47.59
N GLU A 220 0.03 -21.84 47.13
CA GLU A 220 0.35 -22.36 45.78
C GLU A 220 -0.59 -21.83 44.67
N ASN A 221 -1.83 -21.38 45.04
CA ASN A 221 -2.88 -21.06 44.04
C ASN A 221 -3.70 -19.80 44.39
N GLU A 222 -3.40 -19.10 45.47
CA GLU A 222 -4.07 -17.83 45.78
C GLU A 222 -3.31 -16.68 45.10
N HIS A 223 -4.03 -15.83 44.39
CA HIS A 223 -3.50 -14.64 43.77
C HIS A 223 -3.90 -13.39 44.56
N GLU A 224 -2.98 -12.47 44.73
CA GLU A 224 -3.26 -11.13 45.25
C GLU A 224 -3.02 -10.08 44.15
N GLU A 225 -3.89 -9.09 44.11
CA GLU A 225 -3.72 -7.94 43.22
C GLU A 225 -2.91 -6.87 43.95
N TYR A 226 -2.00 -6.24 43.20
CA TYR A 226 -1.24 -5.08 43.65
C TYR A 226 -1.14 -4.04 42.55
N VAL A 227 -0.99 -2.78 42.91
CA VAL A 227 -0.83 -1.66 41.97
C VAL A 227 0.64 -1.31 41.85
N GLU A 228 1.10 -1.18 40.62
CA GLU A 228 2.48 -0.78 40.29
C GLU A 228 2.45 0.34 39.26
N GLU A 229 3.30 1.38 39.45
CA GLU A 229 3.48 2.44 38.46
C GLU A 229 4.33 1.92 37.32
N GLU A 230 3.79 1.92 36.10
CA GLU A 230 4.44 1.44 34.88
C GLU A 230 4.64 2.57 33.87
N THR A 231 5.81 2.61 33.21
CA THR A 231 6.02 3.43 32.02
C THR A 231 5.44 2.71 30.82
N VAL A 232 4.40 3.27 30.20
CA VAL A 232 3.61 2.61 29.16
C VAL A 232 4.20 2.83 27.76
N ASN A 233 4.84 3.97 27.50
CA ASN A 233 5.38 4.31 26.19
C ASN A 233 6.84 3.89 25.99
N SER A 234 7.24 3.74 24.73
CA SER A 234 8.60 3.29 24.34
C SER A 234 9.62 4.42 24.26
N MET A 235 9.19 5.68 24.13
CA MET A 235 9.97 6.93 24.08
C MET A 235 10.92 7.08 22.89
N VAL A 236 11.68 6.05 22.54
CA VAL A 236 12.72 6.12 21.49
C VAL A 236 12.27 5.33 20.27
N PRO A 237 11.88 5.99 19.20
CA PRO A 237 11.44 5.32 17.98
C PRO A 237 12.60 4.61 17.28
N LEU A 238 12.35 3.37 16.85
CA LEU A 238 13.35 2.54 16.17
C LEU A 238 13.95 3.25 14.94
N TRP A 239 13.15 3.99 14.19
CA TRP A 239 13.56 4.70 12.97
C TRP A 239 14.45 5.93 13.21
N ARG A 240 14.62 6.38 14.46
CA ARG A 240 15.55 7.46 14.83
C ARG A 240 16.83 6.92 15.46
N ARG A 241 16.91 5.61 15.74
CA ARG A 241 18.12 4.97 16.27
C ARG A 241 19.17 4.81 15.18
N ASN A 242 20.45 4.77 15.58
CA ASN A 242 21.54 4.51 14.64
C ASN A 242 21.43 3.07 14.08
N LYS A 243 21.45 2.94 12.74
CA LYS A 243 21.38 1.65 12.06
C LYS A 243 22.44 0.65 12.52
N ASN A 244 23.63 1.14 12.87
CA ASN A 244 24.75 0.28 13.30
C ASN A 244 24.53 -0.34 14.69
N GLU A 245 23.54 0.12 15.43
CA GLU A 245 23.18 -0.37 16.76
C GLU A 245 22.00 -1.34 16.72
N LEU A 246 21.41 -1.53 15.54
CA LEU A 246 20.22 -2.35 15.34
C LEU A 246 20.58 -3.66 14.65
N THR A 247 19.94 -4.73 15.08
CA THR A 247 20.01 -6.07 14.49
C THR A 247 18.78 -6.37 13.65
N ASP A 248 18.84 -7.39 12.80
CA ASP A 248 17.68 -7.87 12.05
C ASP A 248 16.53 -8.29 12.97
N ASP A 249 16.83 -8.82 14.17
CA ASP A 249 15.81 -9.18 15.13
C ASP A 249 15.08 -7.96 15.70
N ASP A 250 15.75 -6.82 15.87
CA ASP A 250 15.09 -5.56 16.27
C ASP A 250 14.07 -5.13 15.23
N TYR A 251 14.41 -5.20 13.94
CA TYR A 251 13.48 -4.86 12.85
C TYR A 251 12.33 -5.87 12.74
N ASN A 252 12.62 -7.16 12.86
CA ASN A 252 11.60 -8.22 12.78
C ASN A 252 10.61 -8.15 13.96
N ASN A 253 11.11 -7.92 15.17
CA ASN A 253 10.27 -7.77 16.36
C ASN A 253 9.37 -6.55 16.22
N PHE A 254 9.91 -5.44 15.73
CA PHE A 254 9.13 -4.22 15.50
C PHE A 254 8.03 -4.41 14.44
N TYR A 255 8.31 -5.16 13.37
CA TYR A 255 7.33 -5.51 12.35
C TYR A 255 6.14 -6.28 12.93
N VAL A 256 6.40 -7.26 13.78
CA VAL A 256 5.37 -8.08 14.45
C VAL A 256 4.62 -7.26 15.51
N GLU A 257 5.33 -6.48 16.32
CA GLU A 257 4.75 -5.62 17.36
C GLU A 257 3.78 -4.59 16.77
N LYS A 258 4.15 -3.99 15.64
CA LYS A 258 3.29 -3.06 14.89
C LYS A 258 2.17 -3.75 14.09
N ARG A 259 2.11 -5.08 14.12
CA ARG A 259 1.12 -5.89 13.38
C ARG A 259 1.12 -5.66 11.88
N PHE A 260 2.27 -5.34 11.30
CA PHE A 260 2.43 -5.25 9.84
C PHE A 260 2.35 -6.62 9.16
N GLY A 261 2.65 -7.70 9.90
CA GLY A 261 2.52 -9.10 9.56
C GLY A 261 2.70 -9.99 10.77
N PHE A 262 2.42 -11.29 10.61
CA PHE A 262 2.54 -12.31 11.67
C PHE A 262 3.83 -13.12 11.55
N ASP A 263 4.52 -13.00 10.43
CA ASP A 263 5.76 -13.67 10.06
C ASP A 263 6.92 -12.66 9.97
N LYS A 264 8.08 -13.12 9.54
CA LYS A 264 9.22 -12.24 9.28
C LYS A 264 9.00 -11.51 7.95
N PRO A 265 9.33 -10.22 7.84
CA PRO A 265 9.33 -9.54 6.56
C PRO A 265 10.44 -10.10 5.67
N LEU A 266 10.22 -10.11 4.37
CA LEU A 266 11.23 -10.53 3.40
C LEU A 266 12.40 -9.55 3.35
N ARG A 267 12.10 -8.25 3.55
CA ARG A 267 13.09 -7.17 3.54
C ARG A 267 12.64 -6.02 4.45
N HIS A 268 13.63 -5.31 5.00
CA HIS A 268 13.40 -4.02 5.64
C HIS A 268 14.33 -2.94 5.03
N MET A 269 13.86 -1.71 5.05
CA MET A 269 14.60 -0.53 4.61
C MET A 269 14.56 0.51 5.71
N HIS A 270 15.68 0.83 6.33
CA HIS A 270 15.79 1.91 7.29
C HIS A 270 16.36 3.15 6.58
N ILE A 271 15.55 4.19 6.44
CA ILE A 271 15.82 5.39 5.65
C ILE A 271 15.91 6.59 6.58
N SER A 272 16.97 7.38 6.42
CA SER A 272 17.09 8.70 7.03
C SER A 272 17.51 9.67 5.94
N VAL A 273 16.73 10.71 5.74
CA VAL A 273 16.96 11.77 4.74
C VAL A 273 16.98 13.10 5.47
N ASP A 274 18.01 13.87 5.21
CA ASP A 274 18.19 15.23 5.71
C ASP A 274 18.54 16.17 4.54
N GLY A 275 17.85 17.33 4.43
CA GLY A 275 18.07 18.28 3.35
C GLY A 275 16.83 19.11 3.03
N MET A 276 16.47 19.21 1.74
CA MET A 276 15.25 19.95 1.32
C MET A 276 13.94 19.33 1.81
N ILE A 277 13.97 18.06 2.14
CA ILE A 277 12.95 17.28 2.85
C ILE A 277 13.69 16.50 3.92
N SER A 278 13.15 16.47 5.14
CA SER A 278 13.73 15.69 6.23
C SER A 278 12.70 14.69 6.74
N TYR A 279 13.06 13.42 6.71
CA TYR A 279 12.23 12.36 7.27
C TYR A 279 13.06 11.12 7.63
N ASN A 280 12.55 10.37 8.60
CA ASN A 280 13.02 9.04 8.96
C ASN A 280 11.94 8.01 8.65
N SER A 281 12.33 6.81 8.25
CA SER A 281 11.38 5.78 7.87
C SER A 281 11.95 4.39 8.08
N ILE A 282 11.10 3.45 8.45
CA ILE A 282 11.35 2.02 8.31
C ILE A 282 10.25 1.46 7.45
N LEU A 283 10.63 0.87 6.30
CA LEU A 283 9.72 0.23 5.38
C LEU A 283 9.99 -1.26 5.34
N TYR A 284 8.95 -2.05 5.13
CA TYR A 284 9.00 -3.50 5.07
C TYR A 284 8.36 -4.02 3.79
N ILE A 285 8.97 -5.03 3.20
CA ILE A 285 8.37 -5.86 2.15
C ILE A 285 7.93 -7.16 2.83
N PRO A 286 6.62 -7.44 2.95
CA PRO A 286 6.12 -8.70 3.49
C PRO A 286 6.56 -9.91 2.65
N GLU A 287 6.67 -11.09 3.24
CA GLU A 287 6.88 -12.33 2.50
C GLU A 287 5.56 -12.83 1.89
N ASN A 288 4.47 -12.76 2.65
CA ASN A 288 3.17 -13.28 2.26
C ASN A 288 2.16 -12.17 1.97
N ILE A 289 1.23 -12.46 1.05
CA ILE A 289 0.12 -11.57 0.75
C ILE A 289 -0.85 -11.57 1.93
N PRO A 290 -1.25 -10.39 2.47
CA PRO A 290 -2.36 -10.31 3.42
C PRO A 290 -3.63 -10.91 2.81
N TYR A 291 -4.43 -11.62 3.62
CA TYR A 291 -5.64 -12.32 3.15
C TYR A 291 -6.68 -11.39 2.50
N ASP A 292 -6.70 -10.13 2.92
CA ASP A 292 -7.61 -9.08 2.46
C ASP A 292 -7.05 -8.24 1.31
N TYR A 293 -5.80 -8.49 0.86
CA TYR A 293 -5.06 -7.62 -0.07
C TYR A 293 -5.81 -7.30 -1.38
N TYR A 294 -6.57 -8.26 -1.90
CA TYR A 294 -7.36 -8.09 -3.13
C TYR A 294 -8.85 -7.84 -2.85
N THR A 295 -9.21 -7.49 -1.62
CA THR A 295 -10.58 -7.13 -1.25
C THR A 295 -10.79 -5.61 -1.30
N LYS A 296 -12.04 -5.17 -1.23
CA LYS A 296 -12.36 -3.73 -1.17
C LYS A 296 -12.05 -3.11 0.19
N GLU A 297 -11.90 -3.93 1.22
CA GLU A 297 -11.58 -3.54 2.58
C GLU A 297 -10.09 -3.25 2.76
N TYR A 298 -9.24 -3.71 1.82
CA TYR A 298 -7.82 -3.44 1.91
C TYR A 298 -7.51 -1.97 1.64
N GLU A 299 -6.88 -1.34 2.62
CA GLU A 299 -6.38 0.02 2.51
C GLU A 299 -4.85 0.03 2.52
N LYS A 300 -4.27 0.49 1.41
CA LYS A 300 -2.83 0.73 1.34
C LYS A 300 -2.45 1.95 2.17
N GLY A 301 -1.21 2.00 2.63
CA GLY A 301 -0.66 3.20 3.27
C GLY A 301 0.43 2.87 4.27
N LEU A 302 1.20 3.90 4.60
CA LEU A 302 2.21 3.88 5.64
C LEU A 302 1.70 4.64 6.86
N GLU A 303 2.11 4.23 8.06
CA GLU A 303 1.88 5.03 9.25
C GLU A 303 2.66 6.35 9.12
N LEU A 304 1.98 7.46 9.28
CA LEU A 304 2.59 8.78 9.22
C LEU A 304 2.68 9.39 10.61
N TYR A 305 3.90 9.71 11.00
CA TYR A 305 4.22 10.38 12.26
C TYR A 305 4.73 11.80 12.00
N SER A 306 4.52 12.66 12.95
CA SER A 306 5.19 13.96 13.06
C SER A 306 5.65 14.15 14.51
N ASN A 307 6.95 14.33 14.70
CA ASN A 307 7.58 14.48 16.02
C ASN A 307 7.26 13.34 17.01
N GLY A 308 7.18 12.09 16.50
CA GLY A 308 6.88 10.92 17.32
C GLY A 308 5.40 10.74 17.69
N VAL A 309 4.51 11.57 17.14
CA VAL A 309 3.06 11.48 17.31
C VAL A 309 2.43 10.92 16.04
N LEU A 310 1.58 9.91 16.17
CA LEU A 310 0.85 9.34 15.05
C LEU A 310 -0.18 10.33 14.50
N ILE A 311 -0.08 10.61 13.21
CA ILE A 311 -0.98 11.49 12.46
C ILE A 311 -2.02 10.68 11.70
N MET A 312 -1.56 9.69 10.93
CA MET A 312 -2.41 8.81 10.12
C MET A 312 -1.90 7.37 10.20
N GLU A 313 -2.80 6.42 10.41
CA GLU A 313 -2.45 4.98 10.41
C GLU A 313 -2.16 4.47 9.00
N LYS A 314 -2.81 5.04 7.99
CA LYS A 314 -2.69 4.62 6.59
C LYS A 314 -2.67 5.84 5.68
N CYS A 315 -1.49 6.44 5.51
CA CYS A 315 -1.29 7.52 4.55
C CYS A 315 -1.12 6.92 3.14
N SER A 316 -2.21 6.84 2.39
CA SER A 316 -2.24 6.23 1.05
C SER A 316 -1.46 7.03 0.01
N GLU A 317 -1.28 8.35 0.21
CA GLU A 317 -0.55 9.24 -0.70
C GLU A 317 0.96 8.94 -0.75
N LEU A 318 1.50 8.26 0.26
CA LEU A 318 2.91 7.90 0.32
C LEU A 318 3.29 6.74 -0.62
N LEU A 319 2.32 5.94 -1.08
CA LEU A 319 2.56 4.76 -1.90
C LEU A 319 1.67 4.77 -3.15
N PRO A 320 2.24 4.52 -4.35
CA PRO A 320 1.44 4.19 -5.52
C PRO A 320 0.76 2.83 -5.31
N ASP A 321 -0.30 2.55 -6.07
CA ASP A 321 -1.08 1.31 -5.92
C ASP A 321 -0.24 0.06 -6.14
N TYR A 322 0.68 0.08 -7.09
CA TYR A 322 1.57 -1.04 -7.38
C TYR A 322 2.63 -1.32 -6.30
N PHE A 323 2.82 -0.43 -5.32
CA PHE A 323 3.62 -0.66 -4.11
C PHE A 323 2.77 -0.72 -2.85
N GLY A 324 1.46 -0.89 -2.98
CA GLY A 324 0.52 -0.97 -1.87
C GLY A 324 0.78 -2.10 -0.87
N PHE A 325 1.60 -3.08 -1.22
CA PHE A 325 2.03 -4.16 -0.32
C PHE A 325 3.05 -3.71 0.73
N VAL A 326 3.75 -2.58 0.51
CA VAL A 326 4.76 -2.08 1.45
C VAL A 326 4.09 -1.63 2.73
N LYS A 327 4.65 -2.04 3.86
CA LYS A 327 4.24 -1.64 5.22
C LYS A 327 5.34 -0.81 5.86
N GLY A 328 4.99 -0.05 6.88
CA GLY A 328 6.01 0.70 7.62
C GLY A 328 5.56 2.07 8.07
N ILE A 329 6.54 2.87 8.42
CA ILE A 329 6.38 4.16 9.09
C ILE A 329 7.18 5.23 8.38
N VAL A 330 6.62 6.42 8.32
CA VAL A 330 7.29 7.67 7.92
C VAL A 330 7.11 8.70 9.03
N ASP A 331 8.19 9.30 9.50
CA ASP A 331 8.20 10.36 10.50
C ASP A 331 8.89 11.59 9.93
N SER A 332 8.16 12.69 9.78
CA SER A 332 8.68 13.96 9.27
C SER A 332 8.19 15.14 10.09
N GLN A 333 9.10 16.10 10.29
CA GLN A 333 8.82 17.35 11.01
C GLN A 333 8.29 18.44 10.08
N ASP A 334 8.56 18.32 8.77
CA ASP A 334 8.32 19.37 7.76
C ASP A 334 6.91 19.33 7.16
N LEU A 335 5.99 18.54 7.73
CA LEU A 335 4.65 18.36 7.18
C LEU A 335 3.72 19.50 7.57
N SER A 336 2.97 20.00 6.59
CA SER A 336 1.90 20.99 6.80
C SER A 336 0.62 20.27 7.24
N LEU A 337 0.47 20.09 8.54
CA LEU A 337 -0.70 19.43 9.12
C LEU A 337 -1.91 20.39 9.15
N ASN A 338 -3.12 19.85 9.00
CA ASN A 338 -4.33 20.59 9.32
C ASN A 338 -4.51 20.74 10.86
N ILE A 339 -5.52 21.49 11.27
CA ILE A 339 -5.77 21.80 12.69
C ILE A 339 -6.00 20.53 13.51
N SER A 340 -6.75 19.54 12.97
CA SER A 340 -7.02 18.26 13.65
C SER A 340 -5.86 17.28 13.60
N ARG A 341 -4.88 17.51 12.73
CA ARG A 341 -3.80 16.56 12.40
C ARG A 341 -4.31 15.19 11.90
N GLU A 342 -5.56 15.12 11.42
CA GLU A 342 -6.13 13.90 10.85
C GLU A 342 -6.06 13.89 9.33
N MET A 343 -5.80 15.03 8.70
CA MET A 343 -5.67 15.17 7.26
C MET A 343 -4.49 16.08 6.90
N LEU A 344 -3.91 15.83 5.75
CA LEU A 344 -2.87 16.64 5.15
C LEU A 344 -3.51 17.62 4.17
N GLN A 345 -3.10 18.89 4.18
CA GLN A 345 -3.48 19.83 3.14
C GLN A 345 -2.51 19.68 1.99
N HIS A 346 -2.93 19.15 0.83
CA HIS A 346 -2.17 19.03 -0.44
C HIS A 346 -0.68 19.40 -0.31
N ASP A 347 0.05 18.60 0.51
CA ASP A 347 1.37 19.01 0.96
C ASP A 347 2.42 18.68 -0.10
N ARG A 348 3.11 19.71 -0.59
CA ARG A 348 4.25 19.54 -1.50
C ARG A 348 5.38 18.71 -0.89
N GLN A 349 5.56 18.76 0.43
CA GLN A 349 6.57 17.98 1.13
C GLN A 349 6.19 16.50 1.12
N LEU A 350 4.92 16.17 1.41
CA LEU A 350 4.42 14.81 1.34
C LEU A 350 4.64 14.20 -0.06
N SER A 351 4.31 14.94 -1.12
CA SER A 351 4.52 14.48 -2.50
C SER A 351 6.00 14.23 -2.81
N ARG A 352 6.92 15.03 -2.24
CA ARG A 352 8.37 14.81 -2.39
C ARG A 352 8.84 13.58 -1.61
N ILE A 353 8.33 13.40 -0.38
CA ILE A 353 8.60 12.20 0.43
C ILE A 353 8.12 10.97 -0.32
N ALA A 354 6.88 10.96 -0.83
CA ALA A 354 6.31 9.86 -1.61
C ALA A 354 7.17 9.50 -2.82
N LYS A 355 7.63 10.50 -3.59
CA LYS A 355 8.53 10.28 -4.74
C LYS A 355 9.87 9.66 -4.31
N ASN A 356 10.43 10.10 -3.19
CA ASN A 356 11.69 9.55 -2.69
C ASN A 356 11.49 8.10 -2.20
N ILE A 357 10.42 7.82 -1.44
CA ILE A 357 10.05 6.48 -0.98
C ILE A 357 9.86 5.54 -2.16
N LYS A 358 9.10 5.95 -3.19
CA LYS A 358 8.91 5.19 -4.42
C LYS A 358 10.25 4.78 -5.05
N THR A 359 11.17 5.71 -5.17
CA THR A 359 12.52 5.45 -5.71
C THR A 359 13.31 4.47 -4.83
N LYS A 360 13.23 4.62 -3.49
CA LYS A 360 13.92 3.71 -2.56
C LYS A 360 13.39 2.28 -2.65
N ILE A 361 12.06 2.11 -2.72
CA ILE A 361 11.43 0.79 -2.89
C ILE A 361 11.87 0.16 -4.19
N LYS A 362 11.80 0.90 -5.32
CA LYS A 362 12.26 0.41 -6.62
C LYS A 362 13.72 -0.07 -6.56
N ASN A 363 14.62 0.75 -6.04
CA ASN A 363 16.05 0.42 -5.96
C ASN A 363 16.31 -0.81 -5.07
N GLU A 364 15.53 -1.00 -4.00
CA GLU A 364 15.64 -2.18 -3.15
C GLU A 364 15.19 -3.44 -3.89
N LEU A 365 14.08 -3.37 -4.64
CA LEU A 365 13.61 -4.48 -5.46
C LEU A 365 14.61 -4.85 -6.58
N GLU A 366 15.21 -3.85 -7.24
CA GLU A 366 16.28 -4.06 -8.22
C GLU A 366 17.52 -4.70 -7.57
N SER A 367 17.88 -4.25 -6.36
CA SER A 367 18.97 -4.82 -5.59
C SER A 367 18.69 -6.27 -5.19
N MET A 368 17.48 -6.58 -4.73
CA MET A 368 17.07 -7.96 -4.44
C MET A 368 17.15 -8.84 -5.69
N MET A 369 16.61 -8.38 -6.83
CA MET A 369 16.66 -9.14 -8.09
C MET A 369 18.10 -9.50 -8.49
N LYS A 370 19.03 -8.58 -8.28
CA LYS A 370 20.44 -8.72 -8.67
C LYS A 370 21.26 -9.51 -7.67
N ASN A 371 21.09 -9.27 -6.37
CA ASN A 371 22.01 -9.73 -5.32
C ASN A 371 21.41 -10.82 -4.43
N ASP A 372 20.09 -11.01 -4.44
CA ASP A 372 19.36 -11.99 -3.63
C ASP A 372 18.14 -12.50 -4.42
N ARG A 373 18.44 -13.22 -5.48
CA ARG A 373 17.46 -13.72 -6.44
C ARG A 373 16.38 -14.58 -5.80
N GLU A 374 16.73 -15.41 -4.83
CA GLU A 374 15.79 -16.29 -4.14
C GLU A 374 14.71 -15.48 -3.41
N SER A 375 15.11 -14.45 -2.67
CA SER A 375 14.16 -13.55 -2.00
C SER A 375 13.32 -12.76 -3.00
N TYR A 376 13.91 -12.34 -4.14
CA TYR A 376 13.15 -11.66 -5.18
C TYR A 376 12.09 -12.55 -5.83
N GLU A 377 12.40 -13.82 -6.07
CA GLU A 377 11.44 -14.78 -6.63
C GLU A 377 10.29 -15.07 -5.66
N LYS A 378 10.56 -15.16 -4.35
CA LYS A 378 9.51 -15.25 -3.33
C LYS A 378 8.61 -14.01 -3.34
N PHE A 379 9.22 -12.83 -3.36
CA PHE A 379 8.52 -11.55 -3.50
C PHE A 379 7.65 -11.53 -4.77
N TYR A 380 8.25 -11.88 -5.91
CA TYR A 380 7.57 -11.81 -7.20
C TYR A 380 6.39 -12.79 -7.30
N LYS A 381 6.51 -13.96 -6.70
CA LYS A 381 5.40 -14.93 -6.58
C LYS A 381 4.20 -14.34 -5.82
N SER A 382 4.47 -13.52 -4.78
CA SER A 382 3.42 -12.89 -3.98
C SER A 382 2.88 -11.62 -4.63
N PHE A 383 3.74 -10.74 -5.12
CA PHE A 383 3.37 -9.37 -5.53
C PHE A 383 3.67 -9.02 -6.99
N GLY A 384 4.21 -9.94 -7.79
CA GLY A 384 4.55 -9.71 -9.19
C GLY A 384 3.35 -9.27 -10.03
N ARG A 385 2.18 -9.85 -9.76
CA ARG A 385 0.91 -9.45 -10.39
C ARG A 385 0.61 -7.97 -10.20
N GLN A 386 0.89 -7.44 -9.01
CA GLN A 386 0.68 -6.03 -8.70
C GLN A 386 1.60 -5.10 -9.51
N LEU A 387 2.86 -5.51 -9.73
CA LEU A 387 3.78 -4.76 -10.59
C LEU A 387 3.30 -4.74 -12.05
N LYS A 388 2.76 -5.85 -12.55
CA LYS A 388 2.19 -5.96 -13.89
C LYS A 388 0.95 -5.07 -14.04
N TYR A 389 0.07 -5.03 -13.04
CA TYR A 389 -1.04 -4.07 -13.00
C TYR A 389 -0.54 -2.63 -13.02
N GLY A 390 0.52 -2.30 -12.26
CA GLY A 390 1.11 -0.97 -12.25
C GLY A 390 1.65 -0.52 -13.62
N VAL A 391 2.07 -1.47 -14.47
CA VAL A 391 2.46 -1.17 -15.87
C VAL A 391 1.23 -0.87 -16.73
N TYR A 392 0.14 -1.62 -16.51
CA TYR A 392 -1.09 -1.49 -17.29
C TYR A 392 -1.91 -0.27 -16.89
N ASP A 393 -1.95 0.03 -15.59
CA ASP A 393 -2.69 1.14 -15.02
C ASP A 393 -2.19 2.50 -15.55
N ASP A 394 -3.02 3.53 -15.43
CA ASP A 394 -2.72 4.89 -15.93
C ASP A 394 -2.22 4.90 -17.38
N PHE A 395 -2.75 4.02 -18.23
CA PHE A 395 -2.37 3.91 -19.63
C PHE A 395 -0.85 3.76 -19.86
N GLY A 396 -0.17 3.05 -18.97
CA GLY A 396 1.25 2.75 -19.07
C GLY A 396 2.17 3.91 -18.67
N MET A 397 1.71 4.91 -17.94
CA MET A 397 2.57 6.01 -17.47
C MET A 397 3.70 5.55 -16.54
N ASN A 398 3.51 4.45 -15.83
CA ASN A 398 4.49 3.89 -14.90
C ASN A 398 5.40 2.82 -15.53
N LYS A 399 5.24 2.50 -16.81
CA LYS A 399 5.94 1.40 -17.48
C LYS A 399 7.46 1.47 -17.39
N ASP A 400 8.04 2.67 -17.57
CA ASP A 400 9.50 2.84 -17.53
C ASP A 400 10.10 2.67 -16.13
N GLU A 401 9.29 2.83 -15.10
CA GLU A 401 9.70 2.60 -13.72
C GLU A 401 9.66 1.12 -13.34
N LEU A 402 8.74 0.35 -13.94
CA LEU A 402 8.43 -1.02 -13.52
C LEU A 402 8.98 -2.11 -14.45
N LYS A 403 9.27 -1.78 -15.73
CA LYS A 403 9.67 -2.77 -16.74
C LYS A 403 10.84 -3.65 -16.34
N ASP A 404 11.82 -3.10 -15.61
CA ASP A 404 13.02 -3.82 -15.18
C ASP A 404 12.77 -4.73 -13.96
N LEU A 405 11.60 -4.60 -13.33
CA LEU A 405 11.17 -5.43 -12.21
C LEU A 405 10.30 -6.64 -12.64
N LEU A 406 9.94 -6.71 -13.93
CA LEU A 406 9.07 -7.79 -14.41
C LEU A 406 9.83 -9.07 -14.70
N MET A 407 9.20 -10.19 -14.37
CA MET A 407 9.69 -11.53 -14.67
C MET A 407 8.63 -12.38 -15.33
N PHE A 408 9.08 -13.26 -16.22
CA PHE A 408 8.24 -14.23 -16.91
C PHE A 408 8.95 -15.58 -16.98
N TYR A 409 8.18 -16.65 -17.13
CA TYR A 409 8.77 -17.99 -17.26
C TYR A 409 9.39 -18.17 -18.65
N SER A 410 10.61 -18.69 -18.67
CA SER A 410 11.39 -18.90 -19.91
C SER A 410 11.24 -20.34 -20.42
N SER A 411 10.95 -20.50 -21.71
CA SER A 411 10.97 -21.80 -22.39
C SER A 411 12.34 -22.46 -22.37
N LYS A 412 13.41 -21.66 -22.39
CA LYS A 412 14.81 -22.10 -22.50
C LYS A 412 15.41 -22.38 -21.11
N GLU A 413 15.27 -21.44 -20.18
CA GLU A 413 15.83 -21.53 -18.84
C GLU A 413 15.00 -22.38 -17.88
N LYS A 414 13.74 -22.66 -18.21
CA LYS A 414 12.77 -23.39 -17.38
C LYS A 414 12.59 -22.81 -15.97
N LYS A 415 12.68 -21.50 -15.87
CA LYS A 415 12.52 -20.70 -14.66
C LYS A 415 12.07 -19.27 -14.98
N MET A 416 11.76 -18.50 -13.95
CA MET A 416 11.45 -17.08 -14.08
C MET A 416 12.71 -16.29 -14.47
N VAL A 417 12.59 -15.43 -15.49
CA VAL A 417 13.66 -14.55 -15.98
C VAL A 417 13.15 -13.13 -16.14
N SER A 418 14.02 -12.15 -15.98
CA SER A 418 13.71 -10.76 -16.30
C SER A 418 13.76 -10.51 -17.80
N LEU A 419 13.15 -9.40 -18.24
CA LEU A 419 13.26 -8.97 -19.65
C LEU A 419 14.71 -8.66 -20.04
N ALA A 420 15.53 -8.17 -19.10
CA ALA A 420 16.95 -7.91 -19.34
C ALA A 420 17.72 -9.21 -19.61
N GLU A 421 17.51 -10.25 -18.80
CA GLU A 421 18.13 -11.56 -18.97
C GLU A 421 17.70 -12.24 -20.28
N TYR A 422 16.45 -12.06 -20.70
CA TYR A 422 15.98 -12.54 -22.01
C TYR A 422 16.75 -11.86 -23.16
N VAL A 423 16.79 -10.53 -23.16
CA VAL A 423 17.44 -9.75 -24.25
C VAL A 423 18.94 -10.03 -24.34
N GLU A 424 19.63 -10.28 -23.21
CA GLU A 424 21.04 -10.66 -23.17
C GLU A 424 21.32 -12.01 -23.84
N ARG A 425 20.33 -12.93 -23.88
CA ARG A 425 20.44 -14.25 -24.50
C ARG A 425 19.88 -14.33 -25.92
N MET A 426 19.29 -13.24 -26.42
CA MET A 426 18.74 -13.21 -27.79
C MET A 426 19.83 -13.51 -28.83
N ALA A 427 19.47 -14.26 -29.86
CA ALA A 427 20.33 -14.47 -31.01
C ALA A 427 20.51 -13.14 -31.80
N GLU A 428 21.63 -12.98 -32.49
CA GLU A 428 21.94 -11.75 -33.23
C GLU A 428 20.90 -11.42 -34.32
N ASP A 429 20.34 -12.45 -34.95
CA ASP A 429 19.30 -12.35 -35.97
C ASP A 429 17.88 -12.25 -35.43
N GLN A 430 17.69 -12.41 -34.13
CA GLN A 430 16.39 -12.35 -33.47
C GLN A 430 15.91 -10.90 -33.35
N LYS A 431 14.77 -10.59 -33.97
CA LYS A 431 14.19 -9.25 -33.99
C LYS A 431 13.27 -8.96 -32.80
N TYR A 432 12.49 -9.96 -32.38
CA TYR A 432 11.39 -9.81 -31.43
C TYR A 432 11.62 -10.58 -30.14
N ILE A 433 11.02 -10.10 -29.06
CA ILE A 433 10.83 -10.86 -27.82
C ILE A 433 9.56 -11.69 -28.00
N TYR A 434 9.71 -13.01 -28.17
CA TYR A 434 8.58 -13.90 -28.37
C TYR A 434 7.91 -14.27 -27.07
N TYR A 435 6.57 -14.30 -27.06
CA TYR A 435 5.78 -14.76 -25.93
C TYR A 435 4.61 -15.64 -26.38
N ALA A 436 4.20 -16.54 -25.50
CA ALA A 436 3.01 -17.37 -25.66
C ALA A 436 2.12 -17.23 -24.42
N VAL A 437 0.81 -17.17 -24.61
CA VAL A 437 -0.17 -17.01 -23.54
C VAL A 437 -0.95 -18.32 -23.38
N GLY A 438 -1.18 -18.74 -22.15
CA GLY A 438 -1.97 -19.95 -21.87
C GLY A 438 -2.17 -20.20 -20.38
N GLU A 439 -3.02 -21.17 -20.02
CA GLU A 439 -3.43 -21.43 -18.64
C GLU A 439 -2.31 -21.98 -17.75
N SER A 440 -1.30 -22.65 -18.34
CA SER A 440 -0.13 -23.16 -17.62
C SER A 440 1.08 -23.31 -18.54
N ASN A 441 2.28 -23.40 -17.95
CA ASN A 441 3.52 -23.61 -18.69
C ASN A 441 3.47 -24.91 -19.52
N GLU A 442 2.93 -26.01 -18.95
CA GLU A 442 2.82 -27.32 -19.62
C GLU A 442 1.89 -27.26 -20.82
N ARG A 443 0.86 -26.41 -20.77
CA ARG A 443 -0.06 -26.24 -21.88
C ARG A 443 0.59 -25.42 -23.00
N ILE A 444 1.27 -24.33 -22.65
CA ILE A 444 1.99 -23.49 -23.61
C ILE A 444 3.07 -24.30 -24.34
N GLU A 445 3.81 -25.18 -23.66
CA GLU A 445 4.84 -26.04 -24.28
C GLU A 445 4.29 -26.98 -25.38
N LYS A 446 3.00 -27.29 -25.32
CA LYS A 446 2.33 -28.17 -26.29
C LYS A 446 1.58 -27.42 -27.38
N MET A 447 1.64 -26.09 -27.37
CA MET A 447 0.97 -25.28 -28.40
C MET A 447 1.65 -25.41 -29.76
N PRO A 448 0.91 -25.74 -30.81
CA PRO A 448 1.48 -25.85 -32.18
C PRO A 448 2.19 -24.58 -32.64
N GLN A 449 1.73 -23.41 -32.22
CA GLN A 449 2.26 -22.10 -32.62
C GLN A 449 3.69 -21.86 -32.14
N THR A 450 4.15 -22.60 -31.11
CA THR A 450 5.51 -22.47 -30.56
C THR A 450 6.57 -23.17 -31.40
N GLU A 451 6.19 -24.17 -32.25
CA GLU A 451 7.11 -25.08 -32.94
C GLU A 451 8.18 -24.30 -33.75
N MET A 452 7.78 -23.36 -34.60
CA MET A 452 8.70 -22.64 -35.47
C MET A 452 9.71 -21.78 -34.71
N VAL A 453 9.25 -21.09 -33.65
CA VAL A 453 10.11 -20.23 -32.83
C VAL A 453 11.14 -21.06 -32.07
N LEU A 454 10.71 -22.19 -31.50
CA LEU A 454 11.60 -23.14 -30.81
C LEU A 454 12.60 -23.81 -31.76
N ASP A 455 12.19 -24.16 -32.97
CA ASP A 455 13.07 -24.75 -33.99
C ASP A 455 14.17 -23.80 -34.47
N LYS A 456 13.91 -22.50 -34.46
CA LYS A 456 14.93 -21.49 -34.68
C LYS A 456 15.89 -21.32 -33.50
N GLY A 457 15.63 -22.02 -32.39
CA GLY A 457 16.40 -21.92 -31.16
C GLY A 457 16.12 -20.63 -30.37
N TYR A 458 15.03 -19.93 -30.69
CA TYR A 458 14.64 -18.73 -29.98
C TYR A 458 13.90 -19.06 -28.69
N GLU A 459 14.10 -18.23 -27.67
CA GLU A 459 13.44 -18.33 -26.38
C GLU A 459 12.03 -17.73 -26.45
N ILE A 460 11.06 -18.36 -25.75
CA ILE A 460 9.68 -17.88 -25.63
C ILE A 460 9.41 -17.60 -24.15
N LEU A 461 8.83 -16.44 -23.86
CA LEU A 461 8.30 -16.12 -22.52
C LEU A 461 6.87 -16.69 -22.41
N TYR A 462 6.57 -17.37 -21.30
CA TYR A 462 5.25 -17.92 -21.03
C TYR A 462 4.47 -16.97 -20.12
N PHE A 463 3.30 -16.59 -20.58
CA PHE A 463 2.35 -15.70 -19.90
C PHE A 463 1.18 -16.54 -19.39
N THR A 464 1.08 -16.66 -18.07
CA THR A 464 0.07 -17.49 -17.42
C THR A 464 -0.91 -16.71 -16.56
N GLU A 465 -0.73 -15.40 -16.45
CA GLU A 465 -1.64 -14.51 -15.74
C GLU A 465 -2.39 -13.60 -16.71
N ASP A 466 -3.67 -13.35 -16.43
CA ASP A 466 -4.56 -12.54 -17.28
C ASP A 466 -4.01 -11.14 -17.60
N VAL A 467 -3.21 -10.57 -16.68
CA VAL A 467 -2.62 -9.23 -16.84
C VAL A 467 -1.38 -9.20 -17.73
N ASP A 468 -0.73 -10.36 -17.97
CA ASP A 468 0.58 -10.43 -18.64
C ASP A 468 0.58 -9.75 -20.02
N GLU A 469 -0.35 -10.17 -20.87
CA GLU A 469 -0.41 -9.64 -22.24
C GLU A 469 -0.80 -8.16 -22.27
N PHE A 470 -1.68 -7.73 -21.36
CA PHE A 470 -2.05 -6.31 -21.24
C PHE A 470 -0.87 -5.45 -20.81
N ALA A 471 -0.10 -5.89 -19.83
CA ALA A 471 1.10 -5.19 -19.38
C ALA A 471 2.15 -5.08 -20.49
N ILE A 472 2.40 -6.17 -21.23
CA ILE A 472 3.38 -6.19 -22.32
C ILE A 472 2.95 -5.30 -23.49
N LYS A 473 1.66 -5.26 -23.83
CA LYS A 473 1.14 -4.33 -24.84
C LYS A 473 1.29 -2.86 -24.46
N MET A 474 1.18 -2.53 -23.16
CA MET A 474 1.48 -1.17 -22.68
C MET A 474 2.98 -0.87 -22.73
N LEU A 475 3.87 -1.84 -22.50
CA LEU A 475 5.31 -1.68 -22.66
C LEU A 475 5.70 -1.41 -24.12
N MET A 476 5.05 -2.07 -25.07
CA MET A 476 5.30 -2.04 -26.52
C MET A 476 6.66 -2.65 -26.91
N ASN A 477 7.73 -2.26 -26.27
CA ASN A 477 9.09 -2.76 -26.51
C ASN A 477 9.93 -2.76 -25.23
N TYR A 478 11.03 -3.50 -25.26
CA TYR A 478 12.06 -3.48 -24.22
C TYR A 478 13.45 -3.45 -24.88
N LYS A 479 14.29 -2.44 -24.55
CA LYS A 479 15.60 -2.22 -25.17
C LYS A 479 15.53 -2.28 -26.72
N GLU A 480 14.58 -1.54 -27.30
CA GLU A 480 14.32 -1.44 -28.75
C GLU A 480 13.85 -2.77 -29.41
N LYS A 481 13.57 -3.81 -28.65
CA LYS A 481 12.99 -5.06 -29.14
C LYS A 481 11.50 -5.07 -28.87
N GLU A 482 10.71 -5.24 -29.94
CA GLU A 482 9.25 -5.35 -29.84
C GLU A 482 8.84 -6.75 -29.34
N PHE A 483 7.68 -6.80 -28.65
CA PHE A 483 7.08 -8.08 -28.26
C PHE A 483 6.23 -8.67 -29.37
N LYS A 484 6.34 -9.98 -29.57
CA LYS A 484 5.61 -10.71 -30.61
C LYS A 484 4.96 -11.98 -30.04
N SER A 485 3.63 -12.06 -30.13
CA SER A 485 2.92 -13.30 -29.77
C SER A 485 3.21 -14.41 -30.77
N VAL A 486 3.41 -15.62 -30.27
CA VAL A 486 3.52 -16.81 -31.14
C VAL A 486 2.20 -17.10 -31.88
N SER A 487 1.06 -16.60 -31.39
CA SER A 487 -0.25 -16.69 -32.03
C SER A 487 -0.54 -15.53 -33.00
N SER A 488 0.44 -14.64 -33.24
CA SER A 488 0.31 -13.58 -34.25
C SER A 488 0.32 -14.18 -35.65
N GLY A 489 -0.44 -13.58 -36.57
CA GLY A 489 -0.52 -14.01 -37.98
C GLY A 489 0.78 -13.93 -38.75
N ASP A 490 1.74 -13.11 -38.31
CA ASP A 490 3.10 -13.00 -38.85
C ASP A 490 4.10 -13.05 -37.70
N LEU A 491 5.06 -13.96 -37.71
CA LEU A 491 6.11 -14.11 -36.70
C LEU A 491 7.39 -13.32 -37.05
N GLY A 492 7.51 -12.83 -38.28
CA GLY A 492 8.69 -12.09 -38.75
C GLY A 492 9.96 -12.97 -38.96
N ILE A 493 9.79 -14.30 -38.99
CA ILE A 493 10.84 -15.31 -39.22
C ILE A 493 10.52 -16.19 -40.42
N GLU A 494 9.39 -15.96 -41.06
CA GLU A 494 8.86 -16.71 -42.20
C GLU A 494 9.41 -16.16 -43.53
N SER A 495 9.50 -17.03 -44.52
CA SER A 495 9.81 -16.61 -45.90
C SER A 495 8.52 -16.07 -46.54
N GLU A 496 8.42 -14.76 -46.74
CA GLU A 496 7.25 -14.14 -47.37
C GLU A 496 6.99 -14.65 -48.79
N GLU A 497 8.04 -15.00 -49.55
CA GLU A 497 7.90 -15.48 -50.92
C GLU A 497 7.33 -16.90 -50.96
N GLU A 498 7.81 -17.79 -50.08
CA GLU A 498 7.32 -19.17 -49.97
C GLU A 498 5.86 -19.19 -49.52
N ASN A 499 5.53 -18.41 -48.50
CA ASN A 499 4.15 -18.28 -47.99
C ASN A 499 3.18 -17.75 -49.07
N LYS A 500 3.56 -16.74 -49.83
CA LYS A 500 2.71 -16.20 -50.88
C LYS A 500 2.46 -17.22 -51.99
N LYS A 501 3.49 -17.96 -52.40
CA LYS A 501 3.38 -19.00 -53.42
C LYS A 501 2.45 -20.13 -52.96
N GLU A 502 2.62 -20.63 -51.75
CA GLU A 502 1.84 -21.73 -51.20
C GLU A 502 0.36 -21.34 -51.02
N ASN A 503 0.09 -20.08 -50.60
CA ASN A 503 -1.26 -19.55 -50.50
C ASN A 503 -1.92 -19.39 -51.87
N GLU A 504 -1.20 -18.98 -52.90
CA GLU A 504 -1.72 -18.87 -54.26
C GLU A 504 -2.03 -20.25 -54.87
N GLU A 505 -1.13 -21.25 -54.70
CA GLU A 505 -1.33 -22.62 -55.17
C GLU A 505 -2.56 -23.30 -54.53
N ASN A 506 -2.85 -22.99 -53.28
CA ASN A 506 -3.95 -23.62 -52.53
C ASN A 506 -5.17 -22.68 -52.33
N LYS A 507 -5.25 -21.57 -53.05
CA LYS A 507 -6.30 -20.55 -52.88
C LYS A 507 -7.71 -21.13 -52.94
N GLY A 508 -7.99 -22.01 -53.91
CA GLY A 508 -9.31 -22.57 -54.12
C GLY A 508 -9.82 -23.42 -52.93
N ILE A 509 -8.94 -24.20 -52.31
CA ILE A 509 -9.33 -25.00 -51.12
C ILE A 509 -9.50 -24.10 -49.90
N PHE A 510 -8.66 -23.07 -49.71
CA PHE A 510 -8.79 -22.12 -48.60
C PHE A 510 -10.06 -21.28 -48.69
N GLU A 511 -10.46 -20.83 -49.89
CA GLU A 511 -11.73 -20.13 -50.12
C GLU A 511 -12.92 -21.04 -49.81
N ALA A 512 -12.88 -22.32 -50.21
CA ALA A 512 -13.92 -23.31 -49.89
C ALA A 512 -14.02 -23.58 -48.37
N MET A 513 -12.88 -23.70 -47.67
CA MET A 513 -12.86 -23.84 -46.22
C MET A 513 -13.44 -22.60 -45.53
N LYS A 514 -13.07 -21.38 -46.01
CA LYS A 514 -13.64 -20.14 -45.49
C LYS A 514 -15.15 -20.07 -45.68
N GLU A 515 -15.65 -20.46 -46.87
CA GLU A 515 -17.08 -20.52 -47.15
C GLU A 515 -17.81 -21.48 -46.18
N ALA A 516 -17.22 -22.66 -45.92
CA ALA A 516 -17.79 -23.66 -44.99
C ALA A 516 -17.84 -23.18 -43.53
N LEU A 517 -16.87 -22.36 -43.09
CA LEU A 517 -16.79 -21.85 -41.72
C LEU A 517 -17.51 -20.51 -41.53
N GLY A 518 -17.78 -19.77 -42.62
CA GLY A 518 -18.54 -18.51 -42.58
C GLY A 518 -17.85 -17.41 -41.78
N GLU A 519 -18.58 -16.75 -40.90
CA GLU A 519 -18.11 -15.61 -40.10
C GLU A 519 -17.24 -16.02 -38.89
N LYS A 520 -17.04 -17.32 -38.66
CA LYS A 520 -16.26 -17.83 -37.50
C LYS A 520 -14.77 -17.50 -37.59
N ILE A 521 -14.26 -17.27 -38.78
CA ILE A 521 -12.87 -16.91 -39.07
C ILE A 521 -12.81 -15.76 -40.08
N SER A 522 -11.72 -15.00 -40.07
CA SER A 522 -11.45 -13.94 -41.07
C SER A 522 -10.93 -14.54 -42.37
N SER A 523 -10.03 -15.49 -42.29
CA SER A 523 -9.40 -16.13 -43.44
C SER A 523 -8.88 -17.53 -43.13
N VAL A 524 -8.51 -18.30 -44.18
CA VAL A 524 -7.74 -19.55 -44.13
C VAL A 524 -6.46 -19.33 -44.93
N LYS A 525 -5.33 -19.78 -44.38
CA LYS A 525 -4.04 -19.72 -45.08
C LYS A 525 -3.16 -20.91 -44.84
N ALA A 526 -2.15 -21.13 -45.67
CA ALA A 526 -1.09 -22.09 -45.42
C ALA A 526 -0.30 -21.67 -44.17
N SER A 527 0.09 -22.65 -43.39
CA SER A 527 0.92 -22.43 -42.21
C SER A 527 2.36 -22.81 -42.49
N SER A 528 3.25 -21.83 -42.37
CA SER A 528 4.70 -22.08 -42.37
C SER A 528 5.25 -22.52 -41.01
N ARG A 529 4.46 -22.35 -39.95
CA ARG A 529 4.90 -22.63 -38.56
C ARG A 529 4.63 -24.05 -38.06
N LEU A 530 3.67 -24.74 -38.67
CA LEU A 530 3.26 -26.08 -38.26
C LEU A 530 4.13 -27.18 -38.95
N LYS A 531 4.61 -28.13 -38.15
CA LYS A 531 5.30 -29.32 -38.63
C LYS A 531 4.48 -30.59 -38.39
N ASN A 532 4.06 -30.79 -37.15
CA ASN A 532 3.43 -32.02 -36.69
C ASN A 532 1.91 -31.92 -36.60
N TYR A 533 1.37 -30.71 -36.53
CA TYR A 533 -0.07 -30.49 -36.36
C TYR A 533 -0.72 -30.12 -37.69
N PRO A 534 -1.98 -30.55 -37.93
CA PRO A 534 -2.69 -30.24 -39.17
C PRO A 534 -3.15 -28.78 -39.27
N VAL A 535 -3.52 -28.15 -38.13
CA VAL A 535 -4.08 -26.83 -38.06
C VAL A 535 -3.72 -26.13 -36.76
N CYS A 536 -3.73 -24.79 -36.78
CA CYS A 536 -3.78 -23.95 -35.59
C CYS A 536 -4.61 -22.67 -35.87
N LEU A 537 -4.93 -21.94 -34.81
CA LEU A 537 -5.47 -20.59 -34.92
C LEU A 537 -4.36 -19.56 -34.71
N SER A 538 -4.44 -18.50 -35.49
CA SER A 538 -3.70 -17.26 -35.25
C SER A 538 -4.66 -16.08 -35.26
N SER A 539 -4.21 -14.92 -34.82
CA SER A 539 -4.99 -13.69 -34.86
C SER A 539 -4.32 -12.60 -35.69
N GLU A 540 -5.14 -11.84 -36.41
CA GLU A 540 -4.73 -10.62 -37.08
C GLU A 540 -5.29 -9.40 -36.33
N GLY A 541 -4.55 -8.26 -36.39
CA GLY A 541 -4.94 -7.03 -35.70
C GLY A 541 -4.45 -6.95 -34.25
N GLU A 542 -5.03 -6.00 -33.50
CA GLU A 542 -4.55 -5.64 -32.16
C GLU A 542 -5.08 -6.55 -31.05
N VAL A 543 -6.21 -7.23 -31.26
CA VAL A 543 -6.85 -8.09 -30.28
C VAL A 543 -6.41 -9.53 -30.48
N SER A 544 -5.72 -10.10 -29.50
CA SER A 544 -5.36 -11.50 -29.51
C SER A 544 -6.54 -12.39 -29.11
N ILE A 545 -6.44 -13.70 -29.40
CA ILE A 545 -7.43 -14.71 -28.98
C ILE A 545 -7.57 -14.72 -27.44
N GLU A 546 -6.47 -14.61 -26.71
CA GLU A 546 -6.47 -14.60 -25.25
C GLU A 546 -7.12 -13.31 -24.69
N MET A 547 -6.83 -12.16 -25.29
CA MET A 547 -7.53 -10.92 -24.91
C MET A 547 -9.04 -11.02 -25.14
N GLU A 548 -9.50 -11.64 -26.23
CA GLU A 548 -10.92 -11.90 -26.45
C GLU A 548 -11.53 -12.73 -25.31
N LYS A 549 -10.82 -13.79 -24.84
CA LYS A 549 -11.30 -14.62 -23.73
C LYS A 549 -11.49 -13.80 -22.44
N ILE A 550 -10.45 -13.03 -22.07
CA ILE A 550 -10.45 -12.23 -20.85
C ILE A 550 -11.55 -11.15 -20.91
N LEU A 551 -11.61 -10.41 -22.00
CA LEU A 551 -12.60 -9.35 -22.20
C LEU A 551 -14.03 -9.91 -22.25
N SER A 552 -14.22 -11.10 -22.82
CA SER A 552 -15.52 -11.77 -22.88
C SER A 552 -16.02 -12.26 -21.51
N ALA A 553 -15.10 -12.54 -20.58
CA ALA A 553 -15.44 -12.93 -19.21
C ALA A 553 -15.80 -11.75 -18.30
N MET A 554 -15.53 -10.50 -18.73
CA MET A 554 -15.84 -9.30 -17.95
C MET A 554 -17.33 -8.96 -17.99
N PRO A 555 -17.93 -8.44 -16.89
CA PRO A 555 -19.35 -8.12 -16.79
C PRO A 555 -19.87 -7.14 -17.85
N ASN A 556 -19.01 -6.26 -18.37
CA ASN A 556 -19.32 -5.24 -19.37
C ASN A 556 -18.75 -5.60 -20.75
N ASN A 557 -18.91 -6.85 -21.17
CA ASN A 557 -18.45 -7.34 -22.48
C ASN A 557 -18.94 -6.43 -23.62
N GLN A 558 -17.99 -5.75 -24.28
CA GLN A 558 -18.29 -4.87 -25.43
C GLN A 558 -18.35 -5.62 -26.76
N GLY A 559 -18.36 -6.97 -26.74
CA GLY A 559 -18.37 -7.78 -27.95
C GLY A 559 -17.08 -7.71 -28.78
N VAL A 560 -15.97 -7.38 -28.13
CA VAL A 560 -14.65 -7.34 -28.77
C VAL A 560 -14.25 -8.75 -29.18
N LYS A 561 -13.96 -8.96 -30.47
CA LYS A 561 -13.56 -10.25 -31.04
C LYS A 561 -12.22 -10.14 -31.73
N ALA A 562 -11.38 -11.16 -31.58
CA ALA A 562 -10.17 -11.33 -32.34
C ALA A 562 -10.51 -11.71 -33.80
N GLN A 563 -9.73 -11.20 -34.73
CA GLN A 563 -9.79 -11.63 -36.12
C GLN A 563 -9.04 -12.96 -36.25
N LYS A 564 -9.78 -14.08 -36.10
CA LYS A 564 -9.20 -15.44 -36.12
C LYS A 564 -8.89 -15.87 -37.54
N VAL A 565 -7.71 -16.42 -37.74
CA VAL A 565 -7.24 -17.04 -38.98
C VAL A 565 -6.98 -18.51 -38.74
N LEU A 566 -7.54 -19.37 -39.59
CA LEU A 566 -7.23 -20.78 -39.56
C LEU A 566 -5.99 -21.06 -40.41
N GLU A 567 -4.90 -21.46 -39.78
CA GLU A 567 -3.68 -21.88 -40.47
C GLU A 567 -3.68 -23.39 -40.68
N VAL A 568 -3.38 -23.81 -41.90
CA VAL A 568 -3.42 -25.22 -42.33
C VAL A 568 -2.04 -25.67 -42.77
N ASN A 569 -1.58 -26.79 -42.22
CA ASN A 569 -0.33 -27.44 -42.62
C ASN A 569 -0.56 -28.18 -43.92
N THR A 570 -0.14 -27.63 -45.03
CA THR A 570 -0.28 -28.18 -46.38
C THR A 570 0.57 -29.45 -46.62
N ASN A 571 1.57 -29.68 -45.78
CA ASN A 571 2.42 -30.88 -45.81
C ASN A 571 1.88 -32.03 -44.95
N HIS A 572 0.83 -31.82 -44.17
CA HIS A 572 0.23 -32.85 -43.33
C HIS A 572 -0.71 -33.76 -44.15
N GLU A 573 -0.73 -35.05 -43.84
CA GLU A 573 -1.54 -36.06 -44.58
C GLU A 573 -3.04 -35.70 -44.63
N VAL A 574 -3.56 -35.06 -43.61
CA VAL A 574 -4.96 -34.58 -43.54
C VAL A 574 -5.27 -33.59 -44.65
N PHE A 575 -4.30 -32.79 -45.10
CA PHE A 575 -4.50 -31.83 -46.19
C PHE A 575 -4.77 -32.54 -47.54
N ASN A 576 -4.12 -33.66 -47.82
CA ASN A 576 -4.41 -34.48 -49.00
C ASN A 576 -5.85 -35.05 -48.93
N SER A 577 -6.28 -35.49 -47.75
CA SER A 577 -7.66 -35.92 -47.54
C SER A 577 -8.70 -34.82 -47.74
N LEU A 578 -8.35 -33.58 -47.41
CA LEU A 578 -9.20 -32.39 -47.69
C LEU A 578 -9.29 -32.11 -49.21
N LYS A 579 -8.18 -32.21 -49.95
CA LYS A 579 -8.16 -32.06 -51.40
C LYS A 579 -9.03 -33.09 -52.09
N ASP A 580 -8.86 -34.36 -51.73
CA ASP A 580 -9.66 -35.46 -52.25
C ASP A 580 -11.17 -35.29 -51.95
N ALA A 581 -11.49 -34.86 -50.77
CA ALA A 581 -12.87 -34.59 -50.35
C ALA A 581 -13.49 -33.41 -51.12
N LEU A 582 -12.73 -32.32 -51.35
CA LEU A 582 -13.21 -31.18 -52.13
C LEU A 582 -13.61 -31.56 -53.54
N GLU A 583 -12.86 -32.48 -54.20
CA GLU A 583 -13.10 -32.92 -55.56
C GLU A 583 -14.26 -33.92 -55.64
N ASN A 584 -14.39 -34.83 -54.64
CA ASN A 584 -15.23 -36.00 -54.77
C ASN A 584 -16.44 -36.05 -53.81
N ASP A 585 -16.41 -35.32 -52.68
CA ASP A 585 -17.45 -35.40 -51.63
C ASP A 585 -17.50 -34.12 -50.81
N LYS A 586 -18.32 -33.15 -51.27
CA LYS A 586 -18.45 -31.84 -50.62
C LYS A 586 -18.94 -31.90 -49.17
N ASP A 587 -19.80 -32.87 -48.82
CA ASP A 587 -20.29 -33.04 -47.48
C ASP A 587 -19.17 -33.48 -46.52
N LYS A 588 -18.34 -34.40 -46.98
CA LYS A 588 -17.16 -34.86 -46.26
C LYS A 588 -16.11 -33.75 -46.12
N PHE A 589 -15.92 -32.93 -47.15
CA PHE A 589 -15.06 -31.74 -47.08
C PHE A 589 -15.52 -30.79 -46.01
N ASN A 590 -16.80 -30.44 -45.96
CA ASN A 590 -17.38 -29.55 -44.95
C ASN A 590 -17.23 -30.16 -43.55
N LEU A 591 -17.46 -31.45 -43.39
CA LEU A 591 -17.26 -32.17 -42.12
C LEU A 591 -15.81 -32.06 -41.64
N TYR A 592 -14.84 -32.35 -42.50
CA TYR A 592 -13.41 -32.27 -42.17
C TYR A 592 -12.99 -30.83 -41.80
N THR A 593 -13.43 -29.85 -42.56
CA THR A 593 -13.14 -28.44 -42.30
C THR A 593 -13.66 -28.02 -40.93
N LYS A 594 -14.91 -28.41 -40.60
CA LYS A 594 -15.53 -28.09 -39.30
C LYS A 594 -14.80 -28.80 -38.14
N LEU A 595 -14.41 -30.07 -38.32
CA LEU A 595 -13.64 -30.79 -37.32
C LEU A 595 -12.26 -30.19 -37.08
N LEU A 596 -11.54 -29.84 -38.11
CA LEU A 596 -10.23 -29.18 -37.99
C LEU A 596 -10.32 -27.83 -37.29
N TYR A 597 -11.33 -27.04 -37.60
CA TYR A 597 -11.58 -25.76 -36.89
C TYR A 597 -11.89 -25.99 -35.40
N ASN A 598 -12.75 -26.96 -35.08
CA ASN A 598 -13.07 -27.28 -33.69
C ASN A 598 -11.85 -27.84 -32.92
N GLN A 599 -10.98 -28.64 -33.60
CA GLN A 599 -9.71 -29.05 -33.01
C GLN A 599 -8.80 -27.85 -32.68
N ALA A 600 -8.70 -26.91 -33.60
CA ALA A 600 -7.91 -25.70 -33.39
C ALA A 600 -8.47 -24.87 -32.21
N LEU A 601 -9.80 -24.77 -32.06
CA LEU A 601 -10.43 -24.15 -30.88
C LEU A 601 -10.05 -24.86 -29.58
N LEU A 602 -10.10 -26.20 -29.54
CA LEU A 602 -9.73 -26.99 -28.36
C LEU A 602 -8.26 -26.79 -27.95
N VAL A 603 -7.37 -26.76 -28.95
CA VAL A 603 -5.93 -26.53 -28.72
C VAL A 603 -5.71 -25.15 -28.10
N GLU A 604 -6.42 -24.13 -28.57
CA GLU A 604 -6.39 -22.77 -28.00
C GLU A 604 -7.13 -22.64 -26.66
N GLY A 605 -7.82 -23.69 -26.19
CA GLY A 605 -8.63 -23.63 -24.98
C GLY A 605 -9.90 -22.81 -25.14
N LEU A 606 -10.37 -22.62 -26.36
CA LEU A 606 -11.65 -22.00 -26.65
C LEU A 606 -12.80 -23.01 -26.54
N SER A 607 -13.96 -22.51 -26.14
CA SER A 607 -15.17 -23.33 -26.10
C SER A 607 -15.65 -23.64 -27.51
N ILE A 608 -16.02 -24.89 -27.74
CA ILE A 608 -16.75 -25.30 -28.94
C ILE A 608 -18.22 -24.84 -28.79
N GLU A 609 -18.77 -24.19 -29.82
CA GLU A 609 -20.15 -23.68 -29.80
C GLU A 609 -21.19 -24.79 -29.55
N ASP A 610 -21.03 -25.94 -30.24
CA ASP A 610 -21.87 -27.13 -30.07
C ASP A 610 -21.02 -28.37 -29.84
N PRO A 611 -20.73 -28.72 -28.57
CA PRO A 611 -19.96 -29.92 -28.24
C PRO A 611 -20.66 -31.22 -28.62
N VAL A 612 -22.01 -31.26 -28.66
CA VAL A 612 -22.78 -32.46 -29.02
C VAL A 612 -22.64 -32.74 -30.52
N ASP A 613 -22.78 -31.69 -31.34
CA ASP A 613 -22.58 -31.84 -32.79
C ASP A 613 -21.15 -32.21 -33.13
N PHE A 614 -20.15 -31.64 -32.46
CA PHE A 614 -18.75 -32.00 -32.60
C PHE A 614 -18.51 -33.49 -32.29
N THR A 615 -19.09 -34.01 -31.22
CA THR A 615 -18.97 -35.44 -30.86
C THR A 615 -19.63 -36.35 -31.89
N ASN A 616 -20.81 -35.94 -32.40
CA ASN A 616 -21.51 -36.65 -33.46
C ASN A 616 -20.70 -36.65 -34.75
N ASP A 617 -20.05 -35.55 -35.09
CA ASP A 617 -19.21 -35.43 -36.29
C ASP A 617 -17.99 -36.37 -36.20
N ILE A 618 -17.37 -36.52 -35.03
CA ILE A 618 -16.30 -37.49 -34.78
C ILE A 618 -16.85 -38.92 -34.99
N CYS A 619 -18.03 -39.25 -34.45
CA CYS A 619 -18.62 -40.57 -34.61
C CYS A 619 -18.94 -40.93 -36.06
N LYS A 620 -19.23 -39.94 -36.93
CA LYS A 620 -19.41 -40.18 -38.37
C LYS A 620 -18.14 -40.68 -39.06
N LEU A 621 -16.95 -40.29 -38.58
CA LEU A 621 -15.67 -40.74 -39.11
C LEU A 621 -15.29 -42.13 -38.66
N MET A 622 -15.94 -42.67 -37.63
CA MET A 622 -15.66 -44.04 -37.12
C MET A 622 -16.48 -45.11 -37.84
N LYS A 623 -17.35 -44.68 -38.77
CA LYS A 623 -18.16 -45.57 -39.62
C LYS A 623 -17.59 -45.64 -41.04
#